data_71133cd43d4593da44a3481f78f869b8
#
_entry.id   71133cd43d4593da44a3481f78f869b8
#
_cell.length_a   1.000
_cell.length_b   1.000
_cell.length_c   1.000
_cell.angle_alpha   90.00
_cell.angle_beta   90.00
_cell.angle_gamma   90.00
#
_symmetry.space_group_name_H-M   'P 1'
#
loop_
_entity.id
_entity.type
_entity.pdbx_description
1 polymer ?
#
loop_
_entity_poly.entity_id
_entity_poly.type
_entity_poly.pdbx_seq_one_letter_code
_entity_poly.pdbx_strand_id
1 'polypeptide(L)'
;MGQFARIAKAAPELAEQVEAGTLSLDAAEKKVRGAHVGHNGGENEWYTPEQYIASATTVMGGIDLDPASSQLANGTVKAARFYSEDDDGLTQIWKGRLWMNPPYAQPLISEFCEKLAADYLDGAITEAVALVNNATETGWFQDLAAAASAVCFPRGRIKFWHPDRVSAPLQGQAFVYLGPNPEAFVAEFAAYGFVGVL
;
A
#
# COMPACT_ATOMS: atom_id res chain seq x y z
N MET A 1 8.41 27.63 19.82
CA MET A 1 7.56 26.69 20.56
C MET A 1 8.44 25.52 20.99
N GLY A 2 8.50 25.24 22.31
CA GLY A 2 9.42 24.20 22.84
C GLY A 2 9.00 22.79 22.47
N GLN A 3 9.93 21.84 22.62
CA GLN A 3 9.75 20.42 22.30
C GLN A 3 8.55 19.82 23.04
N PHE A 4 8.42 20.08 24.34
CA PHE A 4 7.30 19.61 25.15
C PHE A 4 5.94 20.13 24.67
N ALA A 5 5.85 21.43 24.30
CA ALA A 5 4.60 22.02 23.82
C ALA A 5 4.12 21.41 22.48
N ARG A 6 5.05 20.90 21.65
CA ARG A 6 4.70 20.15 20.43
C ARG A 6 4.15 18.79 20.75
N ILE A 7 4.75 18.08 21.74
CA ILE A 7 4.28 16.77 22.19
C ILE A 7 2.89 16.91 22.82
N ALA A 8 2.70 17.88 23.73
CA ALA A 8 1.41 18.10 24.38
C ALA A 8 0.26 18.41 23.41
N LYS A 9 0.59 19.07 22.28
CA LYS A 9 -0.40 19.37 21.24
C LYS A 9 -0.70 18.16 20.35
N ALA A 10 0.29 17.30 20.08
CA ALA A 10 0.19 16.19 19.13
C ALA A 10 -0.27 14.87 19.79
N ALA A 11 0.11 14.64 21.05
CA ALA A 11 -0.16 13.43 21.82
C ALA A 11 -0.20 13.77 23.32
N PRO A 12 -1.32 14.25 23.83
CA PRO A 12 -1.46 14.65 25.25
C PRO A 12 -1.07 13.53 26.24
N GLU A 13 -1.40 12.29 25.92
CA GLU A 13 -1.09 11.12 26.73
C GLU A 13 0.41 10.84 26.86
N LEU A 14 1.22 11.20 25.85
CA LEU A 14 2.67 11.13 25.93
C LEU A 14 3.27 12.27 26.74
N ALA A 15 2.64 13.45 26.72
CA ALA A 15 3.04 14.57 27.55
C ALA A 15 2.82 14.26 29.04
N GLU A 16 1.71 13.63 29.41
CA GLU A 16 1.44 13.16 30.78
C GLU A 16 2.49 12.15 31.25
N GLN A 17 2.92 11.22 30.38
CA GLN A 17 3.98 10.26 30.70
C GLN A 17 5.35 10.94 30.89
N VAL A 18 5.61 12.03 30.16
CA VAL A 18 6.83 12.82 30.34
C VAL A 18 6.80 13.60 31.65
N GLU A 19 5.67 14.22 32.00
CA GLU A 19 5.47 14.90 33.28
C GLU A 19 5.56 13.96 34.47
N ALA A 20 5.01 12.75 34.33
CA ALA A 20 5.11 11.69 35.34
C ALA A 20 6.50 11.06 35.44
N GLY A 21 7.46 11.41 34.56
CA GLY A 21 8.81 10.88 34.55
C GLY A 21 8.91 9.42 34.08
N THR A 22 7.83 8.84 33.53
CA THR A 22 7.79 7.46 33.02
C THR A 22 8.28 7.34 31.57
N LEU A 23 8.39 8.48 30.88
CA LEU A 23 8.90 8.56 29.52
C LEU A 23 9.82 9.76 29.37
N SER A 24 10.99 9.61 28.73
CA SER A 24 11.86 10.75 28.45
C SER A 24 11.29 11.64 27.33
N LEU A 25 11.64 12.93 27.33
CA LEU A 25 11.19 13.89 26.34
C LEU A 25 11.60 13.47 24.92
N ASP A 26 12.83 12.94 24.74
CA ASP A 26 13.33 12.46 23.47
C ASP A 26 12.60 11.19 23.00
N ALA A 27 12.28 10.29 23.91
CA ALA A 27 11.48 9.10 23.60
C ALA A 27 10.04 9.45 23.23
N ALA A 28 9.44 10.45 23.90
CA ALA A 28 8.13 10.96 23.55
C ALA A 28 8.16 11.65 22.17
N GLU A 29 9.18 12.46 21.89
CA GLU A 29 9.32 13.09 20.57
C GLU A 29 9.54 12.06 19.46
N LYS A 30 10.33 11.03 19.72
CA LYS A 30 10.52 9.91 18.77
C LYS A 30 9.20 9.18 18.49
N LYS A 31 8.36 8.97 19.52
CA LYS A 31 7.02 8.40 19.37
C LYS A 31 6.10 9.34 18.58
N VAL A 32 6.11 10.65 18.86
CA VAL A 32 5.35 11.65 18.10
C VAL A 32 5.82 11.73 16.65
N ARG A 33 7.15 11.72 16.42
CA ARG A 33 7.71 11.68 15.05
C ARG A 33 7.41 10.38 14.34
N GLY A 34 7.50 9.24 15.03
CA GLY A 34 7.04 7.94 14.53
C GLY A 34 5.55 7.96 14.21
N ALA A 35 4.74 8.60 15.06
CA ALA A 35 3.33 8.82 14.80
C ALA A 35 3.07 9.81 13.63
N HIS A 36 3.93 10.81 13.38
CA HIS A 36 3.82 11.69 12.19
C HIS A 36 4.26 11.02 10.89
N VAL A 37 5.15 10.04 10.94
CA VAL A 37 5.54 9.18 9.80
C VAL A 37 4.62 7.95 9.71
N GLY A 38 4.00 7.56 10.84
CA GLY A 38 3.13 6.40 11.00
C GLY A 38 1.69 6.74 11.37
N HIS A 39 1.17 7.96 11.10
CA HIS A 39 -0.26 8.26 11.22
C HIS A 39 -1.04 7.75 9.99
N ASN A 40 -0.74 6.53 9.66
CA ASN A 40 -1.69 5.55 9.19
C ASN A 40 -1.99 4.60 10.36
N GLY A 41 -2.18 5.14 11.56
CA GLY A 41 -2.53 4.40 12.77
C GLY A 41 -4.00 4.02 12.78
N GLY A 42 -4.26 2.73 12.67
CA GLY A 42 -5.42 2.09 13.30
C GLY A 42 -6.79 2.17 12.64
N GLU A 43 -7.00 2.88 11.51
CA GLU A 43 -8.26 2.90 10.76
C GLU A 43 -8.02 3.42 9.33
N ASN A 44 -7.17 2.73 8.56
CA ASN A 44 -6.72 3.20 7.24
C ASN A 44 -7.28 2.37 6.10
N GLU A 45 -8.52 2.02 6.15
CA GLU A 45 -9.20 1.43 5.01
C GLU A 45 -9.51 2.52 3.96
N TRP A 46 -8.54 2.82 3.14
CA TRP A 46 -8.70 3.66 1.97
C TRP A 46 -8.89 2.81 0.72
N TYR A 47 -9.98 3.04 0.00
CA TYR A 47 -10.40 2.22 -1.12
C TYR A 47 -9.91 2.80 -2.44
N THR A 48 -9.39 1.93 -3.28
CA THR A 48 -8.91 2.29 -4.61
C THR A 48 -10.09 2.67 -5.53
N PRO A 49 -10.01 3.78 -6.27
CA PRO A 49 -11.02 4.11 -7.28
C PRO A 49 -11.19 3.02 -8.32
N GLU A 50 -12.43 2.71 -8.67
CA GLU A 50 -12.84 1.61 -9.55
C GLU A 50 -12.09 1.58 -10.89
N GLN A 51 -11.79 2.73 -11.47
CA GLN A 51 -11.07 2.84 -12.75
C GLN A 51 -9.73 2.10 -12.77
N TYR A 52 -8.97 2.14 -11.67
CA TYR A 52 -7.66 1.47 -11.60
C TYR A 52 -7.82 -0.04 -11.44
N ILE A 53 -8.85 -0.46 -10.72
CA ILE A 53 -9.20 -1.88 -10.58
C ILE A 53 -9.67 -2.43 -11.93
N ALA A 54 -10.49 -1.68 -12.67
CA ALA A 54 -10.95 -2.06 -14.00
C ALA A 54 -9.78 -2.25 -14.97
N SER A 55 -8.81 -1.30 -14.99
CA SER A 55 -7.61 -1.44 -15.80
C SER A 55 -6.76 -2.64 -15.40
N ALA A 56 -6.55 -2.87 -14.10
CA ALA A 56 -5.84 -4.07 -13.62
C ALA A 56 -6.56 -5.36 -14.02
N THR A 57 -7.89 -5.39 -13.91
CA THR A 57 -8.72 -6.51 -14.35
C THR A 57 -8.60 -6.75 -15.85
N THR A 58 -8.57 -5.69 -16.67
CA THR A 58 -8.39 -5.80 -18.12
C THR A 58 -7.03 -6.39 -18.47
N VAL A 59 -5.95 -5.90 -17.83
CA VAL A 59 -4.59 -6.40 -18.04
C VAL A 59 -4.50 -7.88 -17.73
N MET A 60 -4.98 -8.29 -16.56
CA MET A 60 -4.83 -9.66 -16.06
C MET A 60 -5.96 -10.61 -16.51
N GLY A 61 -7.03 -10.08 -17.12
CA GLY A 61 -8.21 -10.89 -17.49
C GLY A 61 -9.07 -11.34 -16.30
N GLY A 62 -8.85 -10.77 -15.11
CA GLY A 62 -9.57 -11.06 -13.86
C GLY A 62 -8.63 -10.98 -12.65
N ILE A 63 -9.20 -11.03 -11.45
CA ILE A 63 -8.48 -11.01 -10.18
C ILE A 63 -8.86 -12.26 -9.38
N ASP A 64 -7.90 -13.15 -9.13
CA ASP A 64 -8.10 -14.36 -8.36
C ASP A 64 -7.94 -14.11 -6.86
N LEU A 65 -7.05 -13.18 -6.48
CA LEU A 65 -6.73 -12.88 -5.09
C LEU A 65 -6.49 -11.38 -4.84
N ASP A 66 -7.04 -10.88 -3.72
CA ASP A 66 -6.64 -9.64 -3.06
C ASP A 66 -6.22 -9.96 -1.61
N PRO A 67 -4.90 -9.96 -1.29
CA PRO A 67 -4.42 -10.42 0.00
C PRO A 67 -4.50 -9.38 1.12
N ALA A 68 -4.86 -8.14 0.81
CA ALA A 68 -4.92 -7.03 1.75
C ALA A 68 -6.20 -6.22 1.54
N SER A 69 -7.33 -6.81 1.88
CA SER A 69 -8.66 -6.33 1.48
C SER A 69 -9.65 -6.29 2.64
N SER A 70 -10.87 -5.95 2.33
CA SER A 70 -12.03 -6.05 3.22
C SER A 70 -13.27 -6.39 2.41
N GLN A 71 -14.36 -6.73 3.07
CA GLN A 71 -15.65 -6.98 2.41
C GLN A 71 -16.07 -5.77 1.55
N LEU A 72 -15.81 -4.54 2.03
CA LEU A 72 -16.16 -3.32 1.32
C LEU A 72 -15.22 -3.09 0.11
N ALA A 73 -13.92 -3.25 0.30
CA ALA A 73 -12.93 -3.16 -0.77
C ALA A 73 -13.23 -4.17 -1.90
N ASN A 74 -13.53 -5.42 -1.53
CA ASN A 74 -13.82 -6.46 -2.50
C ASN A 74 -15.15 -6.25 -3.25
N GLY A 75 -16.04 -5.41 -2.75
CA GLY A 75 -17.20 -4.94 -3.50
C GLY A 75 -16.83 -4.25 -4.82
N THR A 76 -15.66 -3.58 -4.84
CA THR A 76 -15.09 -2.95 -6.05
C THR A 76 -14.08 -3.86 -6.75
N VAL A 77 -13.16 -4.49 -6.02
CA VAL A 77 -12.08 -5.33 -6.57
C VAL A 77 -12.63 -6.59 -7.24
N LYS A 78 -13.66 -7.21 -6.65
CA LYS A 78 -14.32 -8.43 -7.14
C LYS A 78 -13.32 -9.58 -7.35
N ALA A 79 -12.31 -9.66 -6.49
CA ALA A 79 -11.42 -10.80 -6.45
C ALA A 79 -12.21 -12.06 -6.08
N ALA A 80 -11.86 -13.18 -6.71
CA ALA A 80 -12.50 -14.48 -6.41
C ALA A 80 -12.26 -14.91 -4.95
N ARG A 81 -11.12 -14.50 -4.39
CA ARG A 81 -10.76 -14.64 -2.97
C ARG A 81 -10.13 -13.35 -2.48
N PHE A 82 -10.39 -13.00 -1.23
CA PHE A 82 -9.70 -11.91 -0.56
C PHE A 82 -9.41 -12.27 0.89
N TYR A 83 -8.46 -11.58 1.50
CA TYR A 83 -8.15 -11.69 2.92
C TYR A 83 -8.29 -10.33 3.58
N SER A 84 -8.97 -10.33 4.72
CA SER A 84 -9.14 -9.19 5.61
C SER A 84 -8.01 -9.14 6.65
N GLU A 85 -8.00 -8.10 7.47
CA GLU A 85 -7.09 -7.99 8.60
C GLU A 85 -7.24 -9.17 9.56
N ASP A 86 -8.48 -9.65 9.80
CA ASP A 86 -8.77 -10.78 10.67
C ASP A 86 -8.21 -12.11 10.12
N ASP A 87 -8.05 -12.23 8.80
CA ASP A 87 -7.52 -13.43 8.14
C ASP A 87 -5.99 -13.47 8.14
N ASP A 88 -5.33 -12.32 8.36
CA ASP A 88 -3.89 -12.13 8.20
C ASP A 88 -3.35 -12.64 6.86
N GLY A 89 -3.55 -11.84 5.81
CA GLY A 89 -3.21 -12.22 4.44
C GLY A 89 -1.74 -12.62 4.22
N LEU A 90 -0.82 -12.14 5.08
CA LEU A 90 0.61 -12.52 5.02
C LEU A 90 0.84 -13.99 5.38
N THR A 91 0.01 -14.57 6.25
CA THR A 91 0.09 -15.99 6.64
C THR A 91 -0.57 -16.94 5.64
N GLN A 92 -1.30 -16.39 4.66
CA GLN A 92 -2.07 -17.16 3.70
C GLN A 92 -1.26 -17.55 2.46
N ILE A 93 -1.73 -18.59 1.75
CA ILE A 93 -1.15 -19.01 0.47
C ILE A 93 -1.71 -18.12 -0.64
N TRP A 94 -0.81 -17.49 -1.40
CA TRP A 94 -1.16 -16.69 -2.56
C TRP A 94 -1.00 -17.47 -3.86
N LYS A 95 -1.96 -17.36 -4.77
CA LYS A 95 -1.93 -18.05 -6.08
C LYS A 95 -2.73 -17.31 -7.13
N GLY A 96 -2.29 -17.43 -8.38
CA GLY A 96 -2.99 -16.93 -9.56
C GLY A 96 -2.73 -15.43 -9.81
N ARG A 97 -3.75 -14.73 -10.31
CA ARG A 97 -3.68 -13.31 -10.66
C ARG A 97 -4.04 -12.47 -9.44
N LEU A 98 -3.15 -11.57 -9.08
CA LEU A 98 -3.23 -10.86 -7.80
C LEU A 98 -3.36 -9.35 -8.01
N TRP A 99 -4.35 -8.76 -7.37
CA TRP A 99 -4.40 -7.33 -7.11
C TRP A 99 -3.98 -7.07 -5.67
N MET A 100 -3.17 -6.01 -5.43
CA MET A 100 -2.75 -5.67 -4.08
C MET A 100 -2.69 -4.14 -3.88
N ASN A 101 -3.40 -3.65 -2.87
CA ASN A 101 -3.22 -2.32 -2.28
C ASN A 101 -2.99 -2.50 -0.77
N PRO A 102 -1.74 -2.78 -0.35
CA PRO A 102 -1.46 -3.20 1.02
C PRO A 102 -1.47 -2.01 1.98
N PRO A 103 -1.51 -2.25 3.30
CA PRO A 103 -1.25 -1.22 4.30
C PRO A 103 0.13 -0.58 4.07
N TYR A 104 0.18 0.76 4.00
CA TYR A 104 1.42 1.49 3.68
C TYR A 104 2.34 1.72 4.89
N ALA A 105 1.91 1.32 6.09
CA ALA A 105 2.72 1.42 7.29
C ALA A 105 3.81 0.34 7.34
N GLN A 106 4.98 0.69 7.90
CA GLN A 106 6.01 -0.30 8.22
C GLN A 106 5.62 -1.10 9.49
N PRO A 107 5.93 -2.41 9.55
CA PRO A 107 6.68 -3.19 8.56
C PRO A 107 5.82 -3.76 7.41
N LEU A 108 4.49 -3.65 7.47
CA LEU A 108 3.54 -4.34 6.60
C LEU A 108 3.80 -4.12 5.11
N ILE A 109 4.08 -2.88 4.69
CA ILE A 109 4.36 -2.59 3.26
C ILE A 109 5.54 -3.42 2.74
N SER A 110 6.62 -3.54 3.54
CA SER A 110 7.79 -4.37 3.17
C SER A 110 7.41 -5.83 3.08
N GLU A 111 6.74 -6.37 4.10
CA GLU A 111 6.37 -7.79 4.19
C GLU A 111 5.43 -8.20 3.03
N PHE A 112 4.43 -7.36 2.69
CA PHE A 112 3.53 -7.62 1.56
C PHE A 112 4.27 -7.58 0.22
N CYS A 113 5.16 -6.60 0.01
CA CYS A 113 5.91 -6.47 -1.23
C CYS A 113 6.95 -7.59 -1.40
N GLU A 114 7.67 -7.95 -0.34
CA GLU A 114 8.63 -9.05 -0.33
C GLU A 114 7.95 -10.39 -0.63
N LYS A 115 6.80 -10.64 0.02
CA LYS A 115 6.01 -11.86 -0.25
C LYS A 115 5.51 -11.89 -1.69
N LEU A 116 4.98 -10.79 -2.23
CA LEU A 116 4.54 -10.74 -3.62
C LEU A 116 5.67 -11.07 -4.59
N ALA A 117 6.84 -10.44 -4.41
CA ALA A 117 7.98 -10.68 -5.27
C ALA A 117 8.45 -12.14 -5.19
N ALA A 118 8.54 -12.72 -3.99
CA ALA A 118 8.92 -14.11 -3.78
C ALA A 118 7.93 -15.09 -4.42
N ASP A 119 6.63 -14.95 -4.13
CA ASP A 119 5.59 -15.85 -4.63
C ASP A 119 5.43 -15.75 -6.17
N TYR A 120 5.74 -14.58 -6.77
CA TYR A 120 5.79 -14.43 -8.23
C TYR A 120 7.01 -15.13 -8.84
N LEU A 121 8.20 -14.95 -8.28
CA LEU A 121 9.43 -15.60 -8.75
C LEU A 121 9.36 -17.14 -8.61
N ASP A 122 8.69 -17.62 -7.57
CA ASP A 122 8.42 -19.05 -7.36
C ASP A 122 7.29 -19.60 -8.26
N GLY A 123 6.61 -18.75 -9.03
CA GLY A 123 5.55 -19.13 -9.96
C GLY A 123 4.19 -19.45 -9.32
N ALA A 124 4.01 -19.19 -8.03
CA ALA A 124 2.72 -19.33 -7.35
C ALA A 124 1.76 -18.22 -7.80
N ILE A 125 2.24 -16.98 -7.91
CA ILE A 125 1.55 -15.85 -8.55
C ILE A 125 1.92 -15.86 -10.02
N THR A 126 0.93 -15.87 -10.88
CA THR A 126 1.13 -15.89 -12.35
C THR A 126 1.18 -14.49 -12.93
N GLU A 127 0.51 -13.55 -12.31
CA GLU A 127 0.41 -12.15 -12.73
C GLU A 127 -0.05 -11.30 -11.57
N ALA A 128 0.47 -10.07 -11.45
CA ALA A 128 0.04 -9.16 -10.40
C ALA A 128 0.08 -7.68 -10.82
N VAL A 129 -0.86 -6.90 -10.27
CA VAL A 129 -0.79 -5.44 -10.23
C VAL A 129 -0.81 -5.01 -8.77
N ALA A 130 0.27 -4.38 -8.33
CA ALA A 130 0.38 -3.81 -6.99
C ALA A 130 0.33 -2.28 -7.04
N LEU A 131 -0.52 -1.69 -6.20
CA LEU A 131 -0.58 -0.25 -5.97
C LEU A 131 0.14 0.06 -4.66
N VAL A 132 1.26 0.76 -4.74
CA VAL A 132 2.13 1.05 -3.59
C VAL A 132 2.57 2.52 -3.59
N ASN A 133 3.13 3.00 -2.49
CA ASN A 133 3.82 4.29 -2.49
C ASN A 133 5.04 4.22 -3.40
N ASN A 134 5.34 5.32 -4.12
CA ASN A 134 6.51 5.42 -5.00
C ASN A 134 7.80 5.70 -4.22
N ALA A 135 8.04 4.93 -3.16
CA ALA A 135 9.20 5.06 -2.27
C ALA A 135 10.43 4.39 -2.90
N THR A 136 10.88 4.93 -4.04
CA THR A 136 11.90 4.35 -4.92
C THR A 136 13.27 4.16 -4.26
N GLU A 137 13.52 4.82 -3.12
CA GLU A 137 14.74 4.72 -2.34
C GLU A 137 14.74 3.56 -1.34
N THR A 138 13.62 2.87 -1.16
CA THR A 138 13.49 1.78 -0.17
C THR A 138 13.85 0.42 -0.75
N GLY A 139 14.38 -0.47 0.11
CA GLY A 139 14.75 -1.83 -0.30
C GLY A 139 13.54 -2.59 -0.86
N TRP A 140 12.41 -2.59 -0.15
CA TRP A 140 11.20 -3.30 -0.60
C TRP A 140 10.68 -2.83 -1.97
N PHE A 141 10.80 -1.52 -2.29
CA PHE A 141 10.41 -1.02 -3.60
C PHE A 141 11.39 -1.48 -4.69
N GLN A 142 12.69 -1.45 -4.40
CA GLN A 142 13.73 -1.92 -5.33
C GLN A 142 13.59 -3.43 -5.63
N ASP A 143 13.32 -4.25 -4.60
CA ASP A 143 13.12 -5.68 -4.76
C ASP A 143 11.85 -6.00 -5.56
N LEU A 144 10.74 -5.29 -5.27
CA LEU A 144 9.50 -5.42 -6.04
C LEU A 144 9.69 -4.98 -7.50
N ALA A 145 10.41 -3.87 -7.74
CA ALA A 145 10.70 -3.38 -9.07
C ALA A 145 11.62 -4.32 -9.86
N ALA A 146 12.58 -4.98 -9.20
CA ALA A 146 13.45 -5.97 -9.82
C ALA A 146 12.71 -7.22 -10.31
N ALA A 147 11.57 -7.57 -9.69
CA ALA A 147 10.70 -8.67 -10.13
C ALA A 147 9.65 -8.23 -11.16
N ALA A 148 9.49 -6.92 -11.38
CA ALA A 148 8.43 -6.36 -12.22
C ALA A 148 8.79 -6.36 -13.71
N SER A 149 7.76 -6.36 -14.56
CA SER A 149 7.90 -6.19 -16.02
C SER A 149 7.59 -4.75 -16.46
N ALA A 150 6.80 -4.01 -15.68
CA ALA A 150 6.48 -2.61 -15.97
C ALA A 150 6.07 -1.86 -14.69
N VAL A 151 6.21 -0.54 -14.73
CA VAL A 151 5.77 0.35 -13.65
C VAL A 151 5.08 1.57 -14.23
N CYS A 152 3.96 1.98 -13.61
CA CYS A 152 3.29 3.23 -13.93
C CYS A 152 3.42 4.21 -12.76
N PHE A 153 3.89 5.42 -13.05
CA PHE A 153 3.87 6.56 -12.13
C PHE A 153 2.72 7.49 -12.52
N PRO A 154 1.61 7.51 -11.78
CA PRO A 154 0.47 8.35 -12.08
C PRO A 154 0.85 9.84 -12.14
N ARG A 155 0.29 10.58 -13.10
CA ARG A 155 0.54 12.02 -13.29
C ARG A 155 0.08 12.87 -12.11
N GLY A 156 -0.87 12.37 -11.34
CA GLY A 156 -1.38 13.00 -10.13
C GLY A 156 -1.49 12.00 -8.99
N ARG A 157 -1.76 12.50 -7.79
CA ARG A 157 -1.95 11.63 -6.62
C ARG A 157 -3.29 10.92 -6.71
N ILE A 158 -3.32 9.63 -6.37
CA ILE A 158 -4.55 8.84 -6.35
C ILE A 158 -5.44 9.35 -5.24
N LYS A 159 -6.68 9.65 -5.60
CA LYS A 159 -7.73 10.07 -4.65
C LYS A 159 -8.47 8.82 -4.18
N PHE A 160 -7.88 8.13 -3.22
CA PHE A 160 -8.57 7.04 -2.54
C PHE A 160 -9.88 7.55 -1.96
N TRP A 161 -10.88 6.70 -1.85
CA TRP A 161 -12.15 7.06 -1.26
C TRP A 161 -12.40 6.32 0.06
N HIS A 162 -13.27 6.87 0.87
CA HIS A 162 -13.79 6.28 2.11
C HIS A 162 -15.23 6.74 2.28
N PRO A 163 -16.17 5.88 2.76
CA PRO A 163 -17.57 6.26 2.90
C PRO A 163 -17.78 7.49 3.82
N ASP A 164 -16.98 7.62 4.88
CA ASP A 164 -17.18 8.60 5.95
C ASP A 164 -16.10 9.69 6.02
N ARG A 165 -15.11 9.69 5.11
CA ARG A 165 -13.95 10.57 5.19
C ARG A 165 -13.58 11.18 3.84
N VAL A 166 -13.02 12.40 3.89
CA VAL A 166 -12.49 13.07 2.70
C VAL A 166 -11.03 12.66 2.50
N SER A 167 -10.70 12.21 1.29
CA SER A 167 -9.34 11.84 0.91
C SER A 167 -8.41 13.04 0.94
N ALA A 168 -7.27 12.90 1.61
CA ALA A 168 -6.16 13.85 1.58
C ALA A 168 -4.89 13.11 1.16
N PRO A 169 -4.64 12.89 -0.15
CA PRO A 169 -3.50 12.13 -0.62
C PRO A 169 -2.19 12.85 -0.32
N LEU A 170 -1.36 12.27 0.55
CA LEU A 170 -0.13 12.88 1.04
C LEU A 170 1.10 12.46 0.22
N GLN A 171 1.11 11.25 -0.33
CA GLN A 171 2.25 10.66 -1.03
C GLN A 171 1.89 10.35 -2.49
N GLY A 172 2.91 10.20 -3.34
CA GLY A 172 2.77 9.65 -4.66
C GLY A 172 2.70 8.13 -4.62
N GLN A 173 2.03 7.54 -5.60
CA GLN A 173 1.92 6.08 -5.75
C GLN A 173 2.57 5.62 -7.05
N ALA A 174 2.79 4.31 -7.13
CA ALA A 174 3.15 3.60 -8.34
C ALA A 174 2.26 2.36 -8.48
N PHE A 175 1.90 2.02 -9.71
CA PHE A 175 1.39 0.70 -10.06
C PHE A 175 2.57 -0.12 -10.56
N VAL A 176 2.82 -1.24 -9.93
CA VAL A 176 3.89 -2.18 -10.28
C VAL A 176 3.25 -3.42 -10.87
N TYR A 177 3.64 -3.77 -12.07
CA TYR A 177 3.13 -4.93 -12.79
C TYR A 177 4.17 -6.04 -12.85
N LEU A 178 3.79 -7.20 -12.35
CA LEU A 178 4.55 -8.44 -12.45
C LEU A 178 3.75 -9.37 -13.37
N GLY A 179 4.28 -9.70 -14.53
CA GLY A 179 3.53 -10.54 -15.47
C GLY A 179 4.14 -10.61 -16.84
N PRO A 180 3.62 -11.51 -17.70
CA PRO A 180 4.17 -11.77 -19.02
C PRO A 180 3.73 -10.77 -20.11
N ASN A 181 2.85 -9.80 -19.79
CA ASN A 181 2.14 -8.98 -20.78
C ASN A 181 2.32 -7.47 -20.54
N PRO A 182 3.57 -6.96 -20.51
CA PRO A 182 3.82 -5.54 -20.23
C PRO A 182 3.13 -4.61 -21.26
N GLU A 183 2.92 -5.03 -22.49
CA GLU A 183 2.23 -4.26 -23.52
C GLU A 183 0.75 -4.00 -23.15
N ALA A 184 0.07 -4.99 -22.58
CA ALA A 184 -1.31 -4.83 -22.10
C ALA A 184 -1.34 -3.84 -20.93
N PHE A 185 -0.37 -3.93 -20.01
CA PHE A 185 -0.24 -2.97 -18.92
C PHE A 185 0.02 -1.54 -19.44
N VAL A 186 0.92 -1.37 -20.41
CA VAL A 186 1.18 -0.07 -21.04
C VAL A 186 -0.11 0.47 -21.68
N ALA A 187 -0.83 -0.36 -22.43
CA ALA A 187 -2.05 0.07 -23.13
C ALA A 187 -3.11 0.63 -22.15
N GLU A 188 -3.27 0.00 -20.98
CA GLU A 188 -4.24 0.41 -19.98
C GLU A 188 -3.75 1.56 -19.10
N PHE A 189 -2.50 1.50 -18.62
CA PHE A 189 -2.01 2.40 -17.59
C PHE A 189 -1.36 3.69 -18.14
N ALA A 190 -1.03 3.77 -19.43
CA ALA A 190 -0.51 5.01 -20.04
C ALA A 190 -1.48 6.20 -19.94
N ALA A 191 -2.77 5.95 -19.84
CA ALA A 191 -3.78 6.99 -19.61
C ALA A 191 -3.62 7.69 -18.25
N TYR A 192 -3.02 7.03 -17.27
CA TYR A 192 -2.87 7.56 -15.91
C TYR A 192 -1.55 8.29 -15.69
N GLY A 193 -0.49 7.95 -16.41
CA GLY A 193 0.80 8.58 -16.21
C GLY A 193 1.92 7.99 -17.06
N PHE A 194 3.15 8.23 -16.62
CA PHE A 194 4.33 7.65 -17.27
C PHE A 194 4.39 6.14 -16.96
N VAL A 195 4.60 5.35 -18.01
CA VAL A 195 4.81 3.90 -17.89
C VAL A 195 6.21 3.55 -18.41
N GLY A 196 6.99 2.86 -17.57
CA GLY A 196 8.27 2.25 -17.93
C GLY A 196 8.12 0.74 -18.02
N VAL A 197 8.67 0.13 -19.06
CA VAL A 197 8.89 -1.31 -19.17
C VAL A 197 10.29 -1.60 -18.65
N LEU A 198 10.45 -2.63 -17.82
CA LEU A 198 11.66 -2.98 -17.08
C LEU A 198 12.35 -4.20 -17.68
#